data_796f52695f0b5da3d6a2bd50ff0e3fdc
#
_entry.id   796f52695f0b5da3d6a2bd50ff0e3fdc
#
_cell.length_a   1.000
_cell.length_b   1.000
_cell.length_c   1.000
_cell.angle_alpha   90.00
_cell.angle_beta   90.00
_cell.angle_gamma   90.00
#
_symmetry.space_group_name_H-M   'P 1'
#
loop_
_entity.id
_entity.type
_entity.pdbx_description
1 polymer ?
#
loop_
_entity_poly.entity_id
_entity_poly.type
_entity_poly.pdbx_seq_one_letter_code
_entity_poly.pdbx_strand_id
1 'polypeptide(L)'
;MSDDIVETIQSASSAAPGTELLTSEDEYLTSGVHIGTQHKMADMKPYIFRVRNDGLFVLDIAKTDLQVRAAAKLLAKYDPTKVLFVSQRQYGQKPVKECAKAVGANAIAGRFMPGTCTNPIV
;
A
#
# COMPACT_ATOMS: atom_id res chain seq x y z
N MET A 1 -23.98 -0.15 8.60
CA MET A 1 -22.87 0.79 8.32
C MET A 1 -21.74 0.17 7.48
N SER A 2 -21.38 -1.06 7.72
CA SER A 2 -20.40 -1.76 6.87
C SER A 2 -20.94 -2.08 5.47
N ASP A 3 -22.21 -2.44 5.40
CA ASP A 3 -22.86 -2.93 4.19
C ASP A 3 -23.07 -1.83 3.14
N ASP A 4 -23.42 -0.61 3.55
CA ASP A 4 -23.55 0.54 2.64
C ASP A 4 -22.25 0.95 1.97
N ILE A 5 -21.12 0.69 2.63
CA ILE A 5 -19.79 0.97 2.09
C ILE A 5 -19.44 -0.07 1.02
N VAL A 6 -19.76 -1.32 1.29
CA VAL A 6 -19.49 -2.44 0.37
C VAL A 6 -20.32 -2.28 -0.91
N GLU A 7 -21.62 -1.99 -0.80
CA GLU A 7 -22.48 -1.77 -1.97
C GLU A 7 -22.05 -0.56 -2.82
N THR A 8 -21.61 0.53 -2.18
CA THR A 8 -21.16 1.72 -2.91
C THR A 8 -19.82 1.50 -3.64
N ILE A 9 -18.94 0.69 -3.07
CA ILE A 9 -17.66 0.33 -3.70
C ILE A 9 -17.92 -0.62 -4.88
N GLN A 10 -18.79 -1.60 -4.72
CA GLN A 10 -19.17 -2.54 -5.78
C GLN A 10 -19.83 -1.85 -6.97
N SER A 11 -20.64 -0.82 -6.75
CA SER A 11 -21.25 -0.06 -7.84
C SER A 11 -20.26 0.84 -8.59
N ALA A 12 -19.17 1.25 -7.95
CA ALA A 12 -18.13 2.08 -8.57
C ALA A 12 -17.08 1.25 -9.35
N SER A 13 -16.91 -0.02 -9.01
CA SER A 13 -15.95 -0.91 -9.68
C SER A 13 -16.41 -1.34 -11.09
N SER A 14 -17.69 -1.13 -11.43
CA SER A 14 -18.25 -1.51 -12.73
C SER A 14 -17.84 -0.60 -13.91
N ALA A 15 -17.01 0.42 -13.70
CA ALA A 15 -16.72 1.46 -14.70
C ALA A 15 -15.38 1.35 -15.44
N ALA A 16 -14.67 0.23 -15.40
CA ALA A 16 -13.50 0.02 -16.25
C ALA A 16 -13.43 -1.43 -16.74
N PRO A 17 -13.76 -1.70 -18.02
CA PRO A 17 -13.61 -3.04 -18.56
C PRO A 17 -12.12 -3.35 -18.78
N GLY A 18 -11.58 -4.31 -18.04
CA GLY A 18 -10.33 -4.97 -18.43
C GLY A 18 -9.18 -5.00 -17.44
N THR A 19 -9.33 -4.56 -16.19
CA THR A 19 -8.25 -4.71 -15.21
C THR A 19 -8.73 -5.57 -14.05
N GLU A 20 -8.53 -6.88 -14.17
CA GLU A 20 -8.69 -7.81 -13.06
C GLU A 20 -7.75 -7.38 -11.93
N LEU A 21 -8.28 -7.24 -10.70
CA LEU A 21 -7.50 -6.89 -9.51
C LEU A 21 -6.47 -7.99 -9.21
N LEU A 22 -5.35 -7.66 -8.59
CA LEU A 22 -4.32 -8.63 -8.16
C LEU A 22 -4.86 -9.65 -7.17
N THR A 23 -5.76 -9.21 -6.30
CA THR A 23 -6.50 -10.06 -5.35
C THR A 23 -7.97 -9.68 -5.35
N SER A 24 -8.80 -10.49 -4.69
CA SER A 24 -10.22 -10.17 -4.57
C SER A 24 -10.45 -8.86 -3.82
N GLU A 25 -11.52 -8.15 -4.17
CA GLU A 25 -11.90 -6.91 -3.49
C GLU A 25 -12.16 -7.14 -1.99
N ASP A 26 -12.72 -8.31 -1.65
CA ASP A 26 -12.96 -8.72 -0.26
C ASP A 26 -11.67 -8.82 0.56
N GLU A 27 -10.58 -9.28 -0.04
CA GLU A 27 -9.27 -9.33 0.63
C GLU A 27 -8.71 -7.93 0.89
N TYR A 28 -8.86 -7.01 -0.07
CA TYR A 28 -8.49 -5.60 0.14
C TYR A 28 -9.30 -4.95 1.26
N LEU A 29 -10.60 -5.20 1.33
CA LEU A 29 -11.48 -4.66 2.37
C LEU A 29 -11.19 -5.25 3.74
N THR A 30 -11.02 -6.57 3.82
CA THR A 30 -10.74 -7.29 5.07
C THR A 30 -9.39 -6.91 5.66
N SER A 31 -8.37 -6.70 4.82
CA SER A 31 -7.04 -6.27 5.25
C SER A 31 -6.98 -4.80 5.67
N GLY A 32 -8.01 -4.01 5.40
CA GLY A 32 -8.08 -2.60 5.78
C GLY A 32 -7.21 -1.66 4.95
N VAL A 33 -6.75 -2.07 3.78
CA VAL A 33 -5.90 -1.27 2.89
C VAL A 33 -6.59 0.01 2.42
N HIS A 34 -7.92 0.01 2.36
CA HIS A 34 -8.74 1.16 1.97
C HIS A 34 -8.85 2.25 3.05
N ILE A 35 -8.48 1.97 4.29
CA ILE A 35 -8.62 2.90 5.40
C ILE A 35 -7.46 3.89 5.41
N GLY A 36 -7.76 5.16 5.22
CA GLY A 36 -6.80 6.25 5.31
C GLY A 36 -6.79 6.95 6.67
N THR A 37 -6.30 8.16 6.68
CA THR A 37 -6.24 9.02 7.87
C THR A 37 -7.20 10.22 7.74
N GLN A 38 -7.30 11.05 8.79
CA GLN A 38 -8.06 12.29 8.75
C GLN A 38 -7.33 13.42 8.01
N HIS A 39 -6.02 13.28 7.84
CA HIS A 39 -5.20 14.26 7.13
C HIS A 39 -5.04 13.86 5.67
N LYS A 40 -5.13 14.84 4.77
CA LYS A 40 -4.87 14.65 3.34
C LYS A 40 -3.82 15.64 2.86
N MET A 41 -2.91 15.17 2.02
CA MET A 41 -2.01 15.99 1.23
C MET A 41 -2.58 16.20 -0.18
N ALA A 42 -2.13 17.25 -0.86
CA ALA A 42 -2.57 17.55 -2.22
C ALA A 42 -2.34 16.38 -3.18
N ASP A 43 -1.21 15.71 -3.07
CA ASP A 43 -0.81 14.59 -3.94
C ASP A 43 -1.66 13.33 -3.73
N MET A 44 -2.30 13.18 -2.57
CA MET A 44 -3.17 12.05 -2.25
C MET A 44 -4.61 12.23 -2.74
N LYS A 45 -5.02 13.45 -3.11
CA LYS A 45 -6.39 13.72 -3.57
C LYS A 45 -6.87 12.79 -4.70
N PRO A 46 -6.07 12.48 -5.73
CA PRO A 46 -6.50 11.58 -6.81
C PRO A 46 -6.82 10.15 -6.37
N TYR A 47 -6.28 9.72 -5.22
CA TYR A 47 -6.40 8.37 -4.69
C TYR A 47 -7.46 8.22 -3.61
N ILE A 48 -8.13 9.32 -3.24
CA ILE A 48 -9.19 9.33 -2.24
C ILE A 48 -10.52 9.08 -2.95
N PHE A 49 -11.23 8.02 -2.53
CA PHE A 49 -12.55 7.69 -3.05
C PHE A 49 -13.64 8.53 -2.38
N ARG A 50 -13.68 8.53 -1.03
CA ARG A 50 -14.65 9.31 -0.25
C ARG A 50 -14.17 9.58 1.17
N VAL A 51 -14.94 10.36 1.92
CA VAL A 51 -14.73 10.64 3.34
C VAL A 51 -15.83 9.93 4.14
N ARG A 52 -15.45 9.20 5.20
CA ARG A 52 -16.40 8.61 6.15
C ARG A 52 -16.97 9.67 7.09
N ASN A 53 -18.07 9.33 7.77
CA ASN A 53 -18.72 10.21 8.75
C ASN A 53 -17.83 10.54 9.95
N ASP A 54 -16.87 9.71 10.27
CA ASP A 54 -15.84 9.89 11.31
C ASP A 54 -14.63 10.75 10.85
N GLY A 55 -14.68 11.28 9.63
CA GLY A 55 -13.64 12.13 9.05
C GLY A 55 -12.47 11.37 8.44
N LEU A 56 -12.48 10.04 8.44
CA LEU A 56 -11.43 9.24 7.79
C LEU A 56 -11.62 9.23 6.27
N PHE A 57 -10.53 9.39 5.55
CA PHE A 57 -10.52 9.23 4.10
C PHE A 57 -10.47 7.76 3.73
N VAL A 58 -11.28 7.37 2.74
CA VAL A 58 -11.26 6.03 2.16
C VAL A 58 -10.50 6.10 0.85
N LEU A 59 -9.49 5.22 0.71
CA LEU A 59 -8.66 5.14 -0.49
C LEU A 59 -9.35 4.31 -1.58
N ASP A 60 -9.09 4.66 -2.82
CA ASP A 60 -9.58 3.94 -4.00
C ASP A 60 -8.75 2.66 -4.21
N ILE A 61 -9.41 1.51 -4.09
CA ILE A 61 -8.77 0.19 -4.23
C ILE A 61 -8.22 -0.03 -5.65
N ALA A 62 -8.98 0.36 -6.67
CA ALA A 62 -8.55 0.17 -8.05
C ALA A 62 -7.28 0.97 -8.37
N LYS A 63 -7.19 2.21 -7.90
CA LYS A 63 -5.99 3.04 -8.05
C LYS A 63 -4.83 2.51 -7.23
N THR A 64 -5.09 2.00 -6.03
CA THR A 64 -4.08 1.35 -5.20
C THR A 64 -3.49 0.13 -5.91
N ASP A 65 -4.33 -0.73 -6.50
CA ASP A 65 -3.89 -1.89 -7.27
C ASP A 65 -3.02 -1.50 -8.47
N LEU A 66 -3.40 -0.46 -9.21
CA LEU A 66 -2.60 0.06 -10.31
C LEU A 66 -1.20 0.53 -9.85
N GLN A 67 -1.12 1.20 -8.71
CA GLN A 67 0.16 1.65 -8.16
C GLN A 67 1.01 0.50 -7.64
N VAL A 68 0.41 -0.52 -7.04
CA VAL A 68 1.10 -1.76 -6.64
C VAL A 68 1.69 -2.46 -7.87
N ARG A 69 0.94 -2.56 -8.96
CA ARG A 69 1.44 -3.12 -10.24
C ARG A 69 2.60 -2.31 -10.80
N ALA A 70 2.53 -0.99 -10.76
CA ALA A 70 3.61 -0.11 -11.21
C ALA A 70 4.87 -0.30 -10.37
N ALA A 71 4.74 -0.37 -9.06
CA ALA A 71 5.84 -0.64 -8.14
C ALA A 71 6.46 -2.02 -8.37
N ALA A 72 5.64 -3.04 -8.55
CA ALA A 72 6.11 -4.40 -8.85
C ALA A 72 6.91 -4.46 -10.17
N LYS A 73 6.43 -3.77 -11.23
CA LYS A 73 7.16 -3.66 -12.50
C LYS A 73 8.51 -2.96 -12.35
N LEU A 74 8.60 -1.96 -11.48
CA LEU A 74 9.86 -1.27 -11.20
C LEU A 74 10.82 -2.21 -10.47
N LEU A 75 10.37 -2.86 -9.41
CA LEU A 75 11.19 -3.76 -8.59
C LEU A 75 11.67 -4.99 -9.36
N ALA A 76 10.87 -5.50 -10.29
CA ALA A 76 11.23 -6.64 -11.14
C ALA A 76 12.45 -6.39 -12.05
N LYS A 77 12.86 -5.12 -12.24
CA LYS A 77 14.07 -4.76 -12.99
C LYS A 77 15.36 -4.94 -12.21
N TYR A 78 15.28 -5.12 -10.90
CA TYR A 78 16.43 -5.21 -10.02
C TYR A 78 16.57 -6.61 -9.43
N ASP A 79 17.81 -7.01 -9.17
CA ASP A 79 18.10 -8.23 -8.42
C ASP A 79 17.56 -8.08 -6.99
N PRO A 80 16.70 -8.99 -6.51
CA PRO A 80 16.15 -8.92 -5.16
C PRO A 80 17.20 -8.79 -4.05
N THR A 81 18.36 -9.40 -4.23
CA THR A 81 19.47 -9.35 -3.26
C THR A 81 20.05 -7.94 -3.07
N LYS A 82 19.84 -7.07 -4.08
CA LYS A 82 20.28 -5.66 -4.07
C LYS A 82 19.20 -4.70 -3.64
N VAL A 83 18.01 -5.20 -3.32
CA VAL A 83 16.87 -4.39 -2.86
C VAL A 83 16.80 -4.42 -1.34
N LEU A 84 16.65 -3.25 -0.74
CA LEU A 84 16.48 -3.07 0.68
C LEU A 84 15.13 -2.38 0.96
N PHE A 85 14.24 -3.10 1.64
CA PHE A 85 12.99 -2.54 2.13
C PHE A 85 13.18 -1.94 3.53
N VAL A 86 12.74 -0.71 3.72
CA VAL A 86 12.90 0.00 5.00
C VAL A 86 11.57 0.51 5.50
N SER A 87 11.24 0.24 6.76
CA SER A 87 10.13 0.87 7.45
C SER A 87 10.48 1.12 8.91
N GLN A 88 10.46 2.40 9.28
CA GLN A 88 10.65 2.83 10.66
C GLN A 88 9.34 2.75 11.46
N ARG A 89 8.20 3.02 10.81
CA ARG A 89 6.90 3.03 11.49
C ARG A 89 6.46 1.61 11.86
N GLN A 90 5.91 1.47 13.06
CA GLN A 90 5.44 0.19 13.60
C GLN A 90 4.44 -0.51 12.67
N TYR A 91 3.53 0.23 12.05
CA TYR A 91 2.53 -0.33 11.12
C TYR A 91 3.12 -0.89 9.82
N GLY A 92 4.27 -0.39 9.40
CA GLY A 92 4.96 -0.86 8.19
C GLY A 92 5.96 -1.98 8.41
N GLN A 93 6.30 -2.31 9.66
CA GLN A 93 7.35 -3.29 9.95
C GLN A 93 6.99 -4.70 9.51
N LYS A 94 5.78 -5.18 9.82
CA LYS A 94 5.32 -6.51 9.43
C LYS A 94 5.18 -6.64 7.90
N PRO A 95 4.49 -5.73 7.18
CA PRO A 95 4.42 -5.77 5.72
C PRO A 95 5.79 -5.78 5.04
N VAL A 96 6.72 -4.96 5.50
CA VAL A 96 8.08 -4.89 4.93
C VAL A 96 8.85 -6.20 5.12
N LYS A 97 8.78 -6.80 6.30
CA LYS A 97 9.41 -8.10 6.57
C LYS A 97 8.86 -9.21 5.68
N GLU A 98 7.53 -9.31 5.60
CA GLU A 98 6.87 -10.35 4.80
C GLU A 98 7.12 -10.14 3.30
N CYS A 99 7.09 -8.90 2.81
CA CYS A 99 7.40 -8.59 1.43
C CYS A 99 8.86 -8.97 1.08
N ALA A 100 9.82 -8.58 1.89
CA ALA A 100 11.22 -8.92 1.68
C ALA A 100 11.47 -10.43 1.70
N LYS A 101 10.83 -11.14 2.63
CA LYS A 101 10.89 -12.61 2.70
C LYS A 101 10.31 -13.27 1.45
N ALA A 102 9.17 -12.78 0.96
CA ALA A 102 8.52 -13.32 -0.22
C ALA A 102 9.33 -13.18 -1.50
N VAL A 103 10.07 -12.07 -1.67
CA VAL A 103 10.88 -11.81 -2.86
C VAL A 103 12.36 -12.16 -2.70
N GLY A 104 12.81 -12.55 -1.52
CA GLY A 104 14.21 -12.83 -1.23
C GLY A 104 15.09 -11.57 -1.11
N ALA A 105 14.52 -10.44 -0.74
CA ALA A 105 15.18 -9.17 -0.53
C ALA A 105 15.58 -8.95 0.94
N ASN A 106 16.34 -7.89 1.18
CA ASN A 106 16.70 -7.47 2.54
C ASN A 106 15.65 -6.52 3.13
N ALA A 107 15.50 -6.54 4.45
CA ALA A 107 14.57 -5.65 5.14
C ALA A 107 15.19 -5.06 6.42
N ILE A 108 14.97 -3.76 6.62
CA ILE A 108 15.19 -3.09 7.90
C ILE A 108 13.81 -2.66 8.41
N ALA A 109 13.30 -3.40 9.39
CA ALA A 109 12.03 -3.09 10.03
C ALA A 109 12.30 -2.64 11.46
N GLY A 110 12.17 -1.35 11.70
CA GLY A 110 12.45 -0.69 12.96
C GLY A 110 13.26 0.59 12.77
N ARG A 111 14.07 0.94 13.76
CA ARG A 111 14.87 2.16 13.70
C ARG A 111 15.93 2.08 12.61
N PHE A 112 15.87 3.02 11.69
CA PHE A 112 16.92 3.22 10.70
C PHE A 112 17.97 4.16 11.30
N MET A 113 19.15 3.63 11.58
CA MET A 113 20.21 4.39 12.23
C MET A 113 20.77 5.46 11.29
N PRO A 114 20.99 6.69 11.76
CA PRO A 114 21.69 7.71 10.99
C PRO A 114 23.08 7.19 10.58
N GLY A 115 23.44 7.44 9.33
CA GLY A 115 24.74 7.02 8.81
C GLY A 115 24.81 5.63 8.20
N THR A 116 23.74 4.83 8.24
CA THR A 116 23.70 3.48 7.64
C THR A 116 24.14 3.44 6.17
N CYS A 117 23.79 4.46 5.39
CA CYS A 117 24.16 4.56 3.97
C CYS A 117 25.43 5.40 3.72
N THR A 118 25.92 6.13 4.70
CA THR A 118 26.98 7.13 4.52
C THR A 118 28.24 6.88 5.36
N ASN A 119 28.12 6.18 6.49
CA ASN A 119 29.22 5.91 7.40
C ASN A 119 29.52 4.38 7.45
N PRO A 120 30.68 3.94 6.96
CA PRO A 120 31.03 2.52 6.92
C PRO A 120 31.34 1.91 8.30
N ILE A 121 31.38 2.74 9.35
CA ILE A 121 31.71 2.30 10.72
C ILE A 121 30.46 1.99 11.55
N VAL A 122 29.26 2.32 11.05
CA VAL A 122 27.98 2.08 11.73
C VAL A 122 27.45 0.68 11.47
#